data_44c1e027baf1d3e86a020a50d0d2f4d8
#
_entry.id   44c1e027baf1d3e86a020a50d0d2f4d8
#
_cell.length_a   1.000
_cell.length_b   1.000
_cell.length_c   1.000
_cell.angle_alpha   90.00
_cell.angle_beta   90.00
_cell.angle_gamma   90.00
#
_symmetry.space_group_name_H-M   'P 1'
#
loop_
_entity.id
_entity.type
_entity.pdbx_description
1 polymer ?
#
loop_
_entity_poly.entity_id
_entity_poly.type
_entity_poly.pdbx_seq_one_letter_code
_entity_poly.pdbx_strand_id
1 'polypeptide(L)'
;PLYSLMFQKDTTGKQSPSHSAMSDPHFLVITKGHPFEKGAFFEMLDRLDGQHTHVEQPLAASILDPALMRPYDCLVFYDMPGITFEPGGPIYHEPTEHFKTQFLALLKEGKGMVFLHHAIAGWPSWPEYRRILGGQFLYTPRRVGEAETQDSGYRHKVLHEISVVDPTHPITDGLPHRFSMTDELYLYEVDEPNIRPLLRSDFTFQQEHFYSAAAVVERGLMHHNDGWTHSSGSNLVGWTKQYDNSRICYLQGGDDSEAWQNAYFQQLLNNAIAWASAGV
;
A
#
# COMPACT_ATOMS: atom_id res chain seq x y z
N PRO A 1 3.95 66.91 29.86
CA PRO A 1 4.51 65.99 30.80
C PRO A 1 4.26 64.58 30.37
N LEU A 2 5.33 63.95 30.30
CA LEU A 2 5.61 62.63 29.75
C LEU A 2 5.17 61.53 30.72
N TYR A 3 4.48 60.53 30.20
CA TYR A 3 4.36 59.22 30.87
C TYR A 3 5.22 58.23 30.14
N SER A 4 6.26 57.76 30.84
CA SER A 4 7.12 56.65 30.46
C SER A 4 6.47 55.36 30.94
N LEU A 5 6.10 54.44 30.06
CA LEU A 5 5.71 53.10 30.37
C LEU A 5 6.88 52.12 30.07
N MET A 6 7.45 51.60 31.16
CA MET A 6 8.43 50.52 31.14
C MET A 6 7.74 49.22 30.67
N PHE A 7 8.21 48.63 29.59
CA PHE A 7 7.94 47.24 29.26
C PHE A 7 9.03 46.36 29.88
N GLN A 8 8.62 45.53 30.83
CA GLN A 8 9.42 44.40 31.31
C GLN A 8 9.54 43.36 30.20
N LYS A 9 10.76 42.99 29.83
CA LYS A 9 11.07 41.83 29.00
C LYS A 9 10.94 40.58 29.88
N ASP A 10 9.97 39.74 29.55
CA ASP A 10 9.91 38.38 30.06
C ASP A 10 10.84 37.48 29.25
N THR A 11 11.92 37.06 29.90
CA THR A 11 12.92 36.14 29.33
C THR A 11 12.64 34.73 29.81
N THR A 12 11.70 34.04 29.16
CA THR A 12 11.61 32.59 29.25
C THR A 12 11.71 32.02 27.84
N GLY A 13 12.94 31.90 27.37
CA GLY A 13 13.27 31.21 26.13
C GLY A 13 13.05 29.71 26.29
N LYS A 14 11.86 29.23 25.98
CA LYS A 14 11.67 27.86 25.54
C LYS A 14 11.86 27.85 24.02
N GLN A 15 13.07 27.53 23.57
CA GLN A 15 13.28 27.08 22.21
C GLN A 15 12.55 25.74 22.06
N SER A 16 11.49 25.73 21.26
CA SER A 16 10.95 24.50 20.70
C SER A 16 12.06 23.81 19.95
N PRO A 17 12.23 22.48 20.04
CA PRO A 17 13.22 21.78 19.24
C PRO A 17 12.93 22.07 17.78
N SER A 18 13.91 22.65 17.09
CA SER A 18 13.88 22.82 15.64
C SER A 18 13.75 21.41 15.05
N HIS A 19 12.58 21.08 14.48
CA HIS A 19 12.52 20.04 13.47
C HIS A 19 13.52 20.49 12.40
N SER A 20 14.60 19.75 12.24
CA SER A 20 15.43 19.87 11.06
C SER A 20 14.47 19.67 9.89
N ALA A 21 14.31 20.70 9.06
CA ALA A 21 13.49 20.58 7.86
C ALA A 21 14.12 19.46 7.01
N MET A 22 13.55 18.26 7.11
CA MET A 22 13.82 17.21 6.13
C MET A 22 13.31 17.77 4.81
N SER A 23 14.13 17.71 3.77
CA SER A 23 13.69 18.07 2.42
C SER A 23 12.47 17.22 2.07
N ASP A 24 11.48 17.81 1.40
CA ASP A 24 10.32 17.07 0.90
C ASP A 24 10.80 15.84 0.11
N PRO A 25 10.19 14.65 0.32
CA PRO A 25 10.66 13.42 -0.29
C PRO A 25 10.53 13.44 -1.81
N HIS A 26 11.51 12.85 -2.50
CA HIS A 26 11.41 12.54 -3.92
C HIS A 26 11.13 11.03 -4.06
N PHE A 27 9.96 10.66 -4.58
CA PHE A 27 9.55 9.26 -4.68
C PHE A 27 9.19 8.84 -6.10
N LEU A 28 9.43 7.55 -6.41
CA LEU A 28 9.07 6.97 -7.69
C LEU A 28 7.72 6.23 -7.55
N VAL A 29 6.75 6.60 -8.39
CA VAL A 29 5.45 5.93 -8.46
C VAL A 29 5.43 4.95 -9.62
N ILE A 30 5.09 3.70 -9.33
CA ILE A 30 5.04 2.60 -10.30
C ILE A 30 3.59 2.19 -10.45
N THR A 31 3.08 2.16 -11.70
CA THR A 31 1.68 1.82 -12.00
C THR A 31 1.56 0.79 -13.11
N LYS A 32 0.33 0.41 -13.44
CA LYS A 32 -0.11 -0.50 -14.51
C LYS A 32 -0.27 -1.94 -14.06
N GLY A 33 -0.97 -2.70 -14.87
CA GLY A 33 -1.38 -4.09 -14.59
C GLY A 33 -2.86 -4.17 -14.18
N HIS A 34 -3.40 -3.07 -13.66
CA HIS A 34 -4.83 -2.89 -13.36
C HIS A 34 -5.33 -1.55 -13.94
N PRO A 35 -6.53 -1.48 -14.52
CA PRO A 35 -7.12 -0.21 -14.96
C PRO A 35 -7.43 0.72 -13.78
N PHE A 36 -7.21 2.02 -13.95
CA PHE A 36 -7.55 3.06 -12.96
C PHE A 36 -7.77 4.42 -13.61
N GLU A 37 -8.43 5.33 -12.92
CA GLU A 37 -8.70 6.70 -13.37
C GLU A 37 -7.43 7.56 -13.25
N LYS A 38 -6.60 7.58 -14.30
CA LYS A 38 -5.29 8.24 -14.28
C LYS A 38 -5.36 9.70 -13.84
N GLY A 39 -6.33 10.47 -14.34
CA GLY A 39 -6.46 11.89 -13.99
C GLY A 39 -6.61 12.11 -12.49
N ALA A 40 -7.60 11.46 -11.87
CA ALA A 40 -7.88 11.58 -10.45
C ALA A 40 -6.74 11.03 -9.57
N PHE A 41 -6.06 9.97 -10.02
CA PHE A 41 -4.91 9.41 -9.32
C PHE A 41 -3.74 10.40 -9.28
N PHE A 42 -3.39 11.02 -10.41
CA PHE A 42 -2.31 12.01 -10.43
C PHE A 42 -2.69 13.31 -9.72
N GLU A 43 -3.96 13.73 -9.77
CA GLU A 43 -4.44 14.85 -8.94
C GLU A 43 -4.29 14.57 -7.43
N MET A 44 -4.47 13.33 -7.00
CA MET A 44 -4.18 12.94 -5.62
C MET A 44 -2.69 13.04 -5.32
N LEU A 45 -1.82 12.50 -6.19
CA LEU A 45 -0.36 12.55 -5.99
C LEU A 45 0.16 14.00 -5.94
N ASP A 46 -0.38 14.90 -6.77
CA ASP A 46 0.00 16.32 -6.80
C ASP A 46 -0.38 17.09 -5.51
N ARG A 47 -1.23 16.51 -4.66
CA ARG A 47 -1.57 17.06 -3.34
C ARG A 47 -0.70 16.56 -2.20
N LEU A 48 0.11 15.53 -2.45
CA LEU A 48 1.03 15.00 -1.45
C LEU A 48 2.25 15.89 -1.31
N ASP A 49 2.90 15.83 -0.16
CA ASP A 49 4.15 16.52 0.08
C ASP A 49 5.28 15.81 -0.69
N GLY A 50 6.15 16.59 -1.32
CA GLY A 50 7.30 16.09 -2.06
C GLY A 50 7.18 16.16 -3.57
N GLN A 51 8.08 15.47 -4.24
CA GLN A 51 8.12 15.37 -5.69
C GLN A 51 8.00 13.92 -6.13
N HIS A 52 7.20 13.66 -7.15
CA HIS A 52 7.08 12.32 -7.69
C HIS A 52 7.55 12.23 -9.15
N THR A 53 8.12 11.09 -9.47
CA THR A 53 8.37 10.64 -10.83
C THR A 53 7.51 9.40 -11.08
N HIS A 54 7.03 9.22 -12.29
CA HIS A 54 6.12 8.11 -12.63
C HIS A 54 6.73 7.20 -13.69
N VAL A 55 6.56 5.89 -13.53
CA VAL A 55 6.92 4.86 -14.51
C VAL A 55 5.85 3.77 -14.54
N GLU A 56 5.58 3.24 -15.73
CA GLU A 56 4.63 2.12 -15.90
C GLU A 56 5.37 0.78 -16.08
N GLN A 57 4.73 -0.31 -15.67
CA GLN A 57 5.15 -1.65 -16.07
C GLN A 57 4.97 -1.87 -17.60
N PRO A 58 5.78 -2.66 -18.29
CA PRO A 58 6.90 -3.45 -17.76
C PRO A 58 8.25 -2.70 -17.66
N LEU A 59 8.31 -1.43 -18.05
CA LEU A 59 9.53 -0.64 -17.99
C LEU A 59 10.08 -0.56 -16.57
N ALA A 60 9.19 -0.38 -15.57
CA ALA A 60 9.59 -0.33 -14.17
C ALA A 60 10.45 -1.52 -13.77
N ALA A 61 10.05 -2.73 -14.13
CA ALA A 61 10.80 -3.95 -13.79
C ALA A 61 12.23 -3.98 -14.37
N SER A 62 12.49 -3.23 -15.44
CA SER A 62 13.83 -3.17 -16.06
C SER A 62 14.77 -2.12 -15.46
N ILE A 63 14.22 -1.18 -14.68
CA ILE A 63 14.98 -0.06 -14.10
C ILE A 63 15.04 -0.08 -12.57
N LEU A 64 14.34 -1.01 -11.92
CA LEU A 64 14.35 -1.16 -10.45
C LEU A 64 15.66 -1.82 -10.00
N ASP A 65 16.73 -1.03 -9.98
CA ASP A 65 18.04 -1.41 -9.45
C ASP A 65 18.59 -0.33 -8.51
N PRO A 66 19.52 -0.68 -7.59
CA PRO A 66 20.05 0.26 -6.62
C PRO A 66 20.66 1.53 -7.22
N ALA A 67 21.34 1.44 -8.36
CA ALA A 67 22.01 2.59 -8.95
C ALA A 67 21.01 3.60 -9.52
N LEU A 68 20.01 3.12 -10.25
CA LEU A 68 18.96 3.95 -10.86
C LEU A 68 17.96 4.48 -9.82
N MET A 69 17.74 3.72 -8.73
CA MET A 69 16.83 4.15 -7.66
C MET A 69 17.47 5.07 -6.62
N ARG A 70 18.75 5.38 -6.75
CA ARG A 70 19.46 6.27 -5.81
C ARG A 70 18.84 7.66 -5.68
N PRO A 71 18.32 8.32 -6.75
CA PRO A 71 17.70 9.64 -6.65
C PRO A 71 16.38 9.69 -5.89
N TYR A 72 15.75 8.54 -5.65
CA TYR A 72 14.46 8.46 -4.98
C TYR A 72 14.61 8.05 -3.52
N ASP A 73 13.91 8.74 -2.62
CA ASP A 73 13.93 8.45 -1.19
C ASP A 73 13.10 7.18 -0.87
N CYS A 74 11.99 6.96 -1.59
CA CYS A 74 11.21 5.71 -1.52
C CYS A 74 10.53 5.37 -2.85
N LEU A 75 9.95 4.17 -2.91
CA LEU A 75 9.19 3.65 -4.05
C LEU A 75 7.74 3.44 -3.64
N VAL A 76 6.80 3.88 -4.49
CA VAL A 76 5.35 3.71 -4.28
C VAL A 76 4.81 2.82 -5.40
N PHE A 77 4.28 1.68 -5.03
CA PHE A 77 3.76 0.67 -5.94
C PHE A 77 2.23 0.74 -5.97
N TYR A 78 1.70 1.08 -7.12
CA TYR A 78 0.29 0.98 -7.49
C TYR A 78 0.17 0.21 -8.80
N ASP A 79 0.91 -0.90 -8.87
CA ASP A 79 1.04 -1.76 -10.03
C ASP A 79 0.68 -3.21 -9.71
N MET A 80 0.36 -3.98 -10.72
CA MET A 80 0.05 -5.41 -10.60
C MET A 80 0.83 -6.20 -11.66
N PRO A 81 2.15 -6.37 -11.48
CA PRO A 81 2.99 -7.07 -12.43
C PRO A 81 2.87 -8.59 -12.33
N GLY A 82 3.28 -9.28 -13.39
CA GLY A 82 3.35 -10.74 -13.44
C GLY A 82 2.01 -11.41 -13.76
N ILE A 83 1.00 -10.66 -14.21
CA ILE A 83 -0.31 -11.18 -14.59
C ILE A 83 -0.70 -10.60 -15.96
N THR A 84 -1.16 -11.45 -16.87
CA THR A 84 -1.85 -11.05 -18.10
C THR A 84 -3.24 -11.68 -18.09
N PHE A 85 -4.27 -10.87 -18.22
CA PHE A 85 -5.65 -11.36 -18.27
C PHE A 85 -6.01 -11.66 -19.73
N GLU A 86 -6.38 -12.92 -19.99
CA GLU A 86 -6.84 -13.39 -21.29
C GLU A 86 -8.20 -14.10 -21.19
N PRO A 87 -8.92 -14.25 -22.31
CA PRO A 87 -10.11 -15.08 -22.33
C PRO A 87 -9.80 -16.50 -21.84
N GLY A 88 -10.46 -16.93 -20.76
CA GLY A 88 -10.24 -18.25 -20.15
C GLY A 88 -9.38 -18.23 -18.90
N GLY A 89 -8.89 -17.07 -18.48
CA GLY A 89 -8.24 -16.87 -17.19
C GLY A 89 -6.89 -16.17 -17.27
N PRO A 90 -6.28 -15.87 -16.12
CA PRO A 90 -5.01 -15.17 -16.06
C PRO A 90 -3.84 -16.08 -16.43
N ILE A 91 -2.86 -15.50 -17.12
CA ILE A 91 -1.55 -16.10 -17.34
C ILE A 91 -0.58 -15.45 -16.35
N TYR A 92 0.10 -16.28 -15.56
CA TYR A 92 1.08 -15.83 -14.57
C TYR A 92 2.49 -15.91 -15.13
N HIS A 93 3.25 -14.83 -14.90
CA HIS A 93 4.63 -14.71 -15.36
C HIS A 93 5.58 -14.64 -14.16
N GLU A 94 6.68 -15.36 -14.25
CA GLU A 94 7.79 -15.22 -13.32
C GLU A 94 8.54 -13.90 -13.57
N PRO A 95 8.92 -13.15 -12.53
CA PRO A 95 9.90 -12.09 -12.73
C PRO A 95 11.25 -12.66 -13.17
N THR A 96 12.01 -11.92 -13.98
CA THR A 96 13.34 -12.36 -14.40
C THR A 96 14.28 -12.47 -13.19
N GLU A 97 15.29 -13.35 -13.27
CA GLU A 97 16.30 -13.49 -12.22
C GLU A 97 17.07 -12.17 -11.98
N HIS A 98 17.26 -11.39 -13.04
CA HIS A 98 17.83 -10.05 -12.92
C HIS A 98 16.96 -9.16 -12.05
N PHE A 99 15.65 -9.07 -12.33
CA PHE A 99 14.72 -8.28 -11.50
C PHE A 99 14.73 -8.73 -10.05
N LYS A 100 14.60 -10.05 -9.79
CA LYS A 100 14.62 -10.61 -8.44
C LYS A 100 15.88 -10.17 -7.68
N THR A 101 17.04 -10.28 -8.33
CA THR A 101 18.34 -9.91 -7.75
C THR A 101 18.39 -8.42 -7.42
N GLN A 102 17.99 -7.56 -8.34
CA GLN A 102 18.03 -6.11 -8.14
C GLN A 102 17.02 -5.63 -7.10
N PHE A 103 15.80 -6.18 -7.13
CA PHE A 103 14.78 -5.85 -6.15
C PHE A 103 15.20 -6.23 -4.71
N LEU A 104 15.78 -7.41 -4.54
CA LEU A 104 16.33 -7.84 -3.25
C LEU A 104 17.55 -7.01 -2.84
N ALA A 105 18.35 -6.51 -3.78
CA ALA A 105 19.43 -5.59 -3.48
C ALA A 105 18.92 -4.24 -2.94
N LEU A 106 17.84 -3.70 -3.53
CA LEU A 106 17.17 -2.49 -3.00
C LEU A 106 16.72 -2.69 -1.54
N LEU A 107 16.14 -3.85 -1.22
CA LEU A 107 15.71 -4.17 0.14
C LEU A 107 16.88 -4.25 1.11
N LYS A 108 18.02 -4.81 0.69
CA LYS A 108 19.26 -4.87 1.49
C LYS A 108 19.88 -3.49 1.71
N GLU A 109 19.78 -2.58 0.72
CA GLU A 109 20.25 -1.21 0.83
C GLU A 109 19.33 -0.32 1.67
N GLY A 110 18.17 -0.81 2.09
CA GLY A 110 17.23 -0.07 2.94
C GLY A 110 16.26 0.83 2.18
N LYS A 111 16.04 0.60 0.87
CA LYS A 111 15.08 1.38 0.09
C LYS A 111 13.66 1.18 0.63
N GLY A 112 13.05 2.23 1.19
CA GLY A 112 11.68 2.18 1.69
C GLY A 112 10.67 2.00 0.57
N MET A 113 9.61 1.25 0.85
CA MET A 113 8.59 0.90 -0.15
C MET A 113 7.18 1.01 0.44
N VAL A 114 6.29 1.65 -0.31
CA VAL A 114 4.86 1.75 -0.01
C VAL A 114 4.09 1.04 -1.11
N PHE A 115 3.26 0.08 -0.72
CA PHE A 115 2.42 -0.70 -1.64
C PHE A 115 0.96 -0.36 -1.40
N LEU A 116 0.24 -0.07 -2.48
CA LEU A 116 -1.14 0.38 -2.43
C LEU A 116 -2.06 -0.62 -3.11
N HIS A 117 -3.19 -0.88 -2.49
CA HIS A 117 -4.35 -1.57 -3.04
C HIS A 117 -3.98 -2.86 -3.78
N HIS A 118 -4.22 -2.92 -5.09
CA HIS A 118 -3.98 -4.10 -5.94
C HIS A 118 -2.50 -4.48 -6.10
N ALA A 119 -1.55 -3.69 -5.61
CA ALA A 119 -0.15 -4.09 -5.59
C ALA A 119 0.09 -5.40 -4.81
N ILE A 120 -0.81 -5.76 -3.86
CA ILE A 120 -0.80 -7.03 -3.13
C ILE A 120 -1.00 -8.26 -4.03
N ALA A 121 -1.53 -8.09 -5.25
CA ALA A 121 -1.72 -9.17 -6.23
C ALA A 121 -0.52 -9.33 -7.17
N GLY A 122 0.46 -8.44 -7.12
CA GLY A 122 1.64 -8.49 -8.00
C GLY A 122 2.49 -9.74 -7.82
N TRP A 123 3.22 -10.11 -8.87
CA TRP A 123 4.16 -11.24 -8.93
C TRP A 123 3.67 -12.53 -8.24
N PRO A 124 2.49 -13.05 -8.59
CA PRO A 124 1.90 -14.20 -7.88
C PRO A 124 2.74 -15.48 -7.99
N SER A 125 3.60 -15.59 -9.00
CA SER A 125 4.52 -16.72 -9.17
C SER A 125 5.82 -16.59 -8.36
N TRP A 126 6.03 -15.46 -7.70
CA TRP A 126 7.22 -15.23 -6.88
C TRP A 126 6.91 -15.22 -5.38
N PRO A 127 7.10 -16.34 -4.65
CA PRO A 127 6.72 -16.45 -3.24
C PRO A 127 7.40 -15.43 -2.33
N GLU A 128 8.58 -14.91 -2.70
CA GLU A 128 9.28 -13.90 -1.94
C GLU A 128 8.52 -12.56 -1.91
N TYR A 129 7.81 -12.21 -2.99
CA TYR A 129 6.99 -11.00 -3.03
C TYR A 129 5.90 -11.03 -1.93
N ARG A 130 5.23 -12.18 -1.74
CA ARG A 130 4.30 -12.38 -0.63
C ARG A 130 4.98 -12.17 0.73
N ARG A 131 6.21 -12.68 0.90
CA ARG A 131 6.94 -12.53 2.17
C ARG A 131 7.32 -11.07 2.43
N ILE A 132 7.67 -10.33 1.39
CA ILE A 132 8.00 -8.90 1.48
C ILE A 132 6.78 -8.12 1.94
N LEU A 133 5.60 -8.34 1.36
CA LEU A 133 4.38 -7.59 1.66
C LEU A 133 3.66 -8.07 2.93
N GLY A 134 3.79 -9.34 3.30
CA GLY A 134 3.06 -9.94 4.42
C GLY A 134 1.64 -10.41 4.06
N GLY A 135 1.34 -10.56 2.79
CA GLY A 135 0.06 -11.05 2.26
C GLY A 135 0.09 -11.19 0.75
N GLN A 136 -0.94 -11.80 0.18
CA GLN A 136 -1.09 -11.91 -1.27
C GLN A 136 -2.52 -12.11 -1.69
N PHE A 137 -3.01 -11.29 -2.61
CA PHE A 137 -4.27 -11.50 -3.30
C PHE A 137 -4.07 -12.48 -4.48
N LEU A 138 -4.91 -13.51 -4.57
CA LEU A 138 -4.85 -14.55 -5.61
C LEU A 138 -6.08 -14.46 -6.51
N TYR A 139 -5.88 -14.30 -7.82
CA TYR A 139 -6.98 -14.33 -8.79
C TYR A 139 -7.50 -15.73 -9.10
N THR A 140 -6.69 -16.78 -8.88
CA THR A 140 -7.11 -18.17 -9.03
C THR A 140 -6.56 -19.00 -7.88
N PRO A 141 -7.17 -20.13 -7.54
CA PRO A 141 -6.65 -21.03 -6.52
C PRO A 141 -5.20 -21.44 -6.81
N ARG A 142 -4.40 -21.52 -5.79
CA ARG A 142 -2.98 -21.88 -5.88
C ARG A 142 -2.71 -23.20 -5.15
N ARG A 143 -2.04 -24.12 -5.83
CA ARG A 143 -1.60 -25.38 -5.22
C ARG A 143 -0.08 -25.37 -4.98
N VAL A 144 0.34 -25.68 -3.75
CA VAL A 144 1.74 -25.86 -3.37
C VAL A 144 1.85 -27.23 -2.67
N GLY A 145 2.36 -28.23 -3.38
CA GLY A 145 2.33 -29.62 -2.94
C GLY A 145 0.89 -30.13 -2.83
N GLU A 146 0.50 -30.60 -1.63
CA GLU A 146 -0.87 -31.04 -1.33
C GLU A 146 -1.78 -29.93 -0.82
N ALA A 147 -1.19 -28.79 -0.41
CA ALA A 147 -1.95 -27.66 0.08
C ALA A 147 -2.52 -26.83 -1.07
N GLU A 148 -3.80 -26.51 -0.98
CA GLU A 148 -4.51 -25.63 -1.91
C GLU A 148 -4.96 -24.38 -1.16
N THR A 149 -4.57 -23.21 -1.66
CA THR A 149 -5.05 -21.91 -1.21
C THR A 149 -6.11 -21.45 -2.19
N GLN A 150 -7.29 -21.10 -1.71
CA GLN A 150 -8.38 -20.62 -2.55
C GLN A 150 -8.04 -19.25 -3.17
N ASP A 151 -8.72 -18.89 -4.27
CA ASP A 151 -8.71 -17.56 -4.80
C ASP A 151 -9.26 -16.55 -3.79
N SER A 152 -8.77 -15.33 -3.87
CA SER A 152 -9.15 -14.24 -2.98
C SER A 152 -10.55 -13.69 -3.29
N GLY A 153 -11.14 -13.01 -2.32
CA GLY A 153 -12.40 -12.31 -2.47
C GLY A 153 -12.22 -10.81 -2.65
N TYR A 154 -13.16 -10.18 -3.34
CA TYR A 154 -13.25 -8.73 -3.47
C TYR A 154 -14.66 -8.23 -3.18
N ARG A 155 -14.78 -6.96 -2.77
CA ARG A 155 -16.07 -6.26 -2.63
C ARG A 155 -15.89 -4.77 -2.87
N HIS A 156 -16.45 -4.29 -3.98
CA HIS A 156 -16.42 -2.87 -4.36
C HIS A 156 -17.33 -2.00 -3.49
N LYS A 157 -16.99 -0.73 -3.36
CA LYS A 157 -17.84 0.33 -2.80
C LYS A 157 -18.39 0.03 -1.41
N VAL A 158 -17.53 -0.43 -0.52
CA VAL A 158 -17.87 -0.65 0.88
C VAL A 158 -17.63 0.64 1.67
N LEU A 159 -18.69 1.20 2.23
CA LEU A 159 -18.55 2.20 3.29
C LEU A 159 -18.22 1.49 4.60
N HIS A 160 -17.05 1.73 5.15
CA HIS A 160 -16.61 1.14 6.40
C HIS A 160 -15.92 2.15 7.31
N GLU A 161 -15.88 1.84 8.61
CA GLU A 161 -15.11 2.59 9.59
C GLU A 161 -13.74 1.93 9.79
N ILE A 162 -12.69 2.72 9.65
CA ILE A 162 -11.31 2.31 9.88
C ILE A 162 -10.89 2.74 11.29
N SER A 163 -10.42 1.80 12.09
CA SER A 163 -9.83 2.04 13.40
C SER A 163 -8.32 2.08 13.33
N VAL A 164 -7.70 3.11 13.92
CA VAL A 164 -6.26 3.20 14.09
C VAL A 164 -5.84 2.27 15.24
N VAL A 165 -5.07 1.23 14.93
CA VAL A 165 -4.63 0.20 15.90
C VAL A 165 -3.39 0.66 16.65
N ASP A 166 -2.46 1.32 15.95
CA ASP A 166 -1.24 1.86 16.54
C ASP A 166 -1.17 3.38 16.37
N PRO A 167 -1.72 4.15 17.31
CA PRO A 167 -1.75 5.62 17.24
C PRO A 167 -0.39 6.27 17.52
N THR A 168 0.63 5.47 17.87
CA THR A 168 2.00 5.96 18.13
C THR A 168 2.91 5.83 16.92
N HIS A 169 2.46 5.16 15.86
CA HIS A 169 3.26 4.99 14.67
C HIS A 169 3.27 6.27 13.81
N PRO A 170 4.42 6.71 13.26
CA PRO A 170 4.48 7.93 12.44
C PRO A 170 3.48 7.96 11.27
N ILE A 171 3.16 6.80 10.68
CA ILE A 171 2.18 6.72 9.58
C ILE A 171 0.77 7.11 10.02
N THR A 172 0.42 6.91 11.28
CA THR A 172 -0.91 7.22 11.81
C THR A 172 -0.98 8.57 12.53
N ASP A 173 0.11 9.34 12.50
CA ASP A 173 0.17 10.64 13.16
C ASP A 173 -0.86 11.62 12.56
N GLY A 174 -1.54 12.35 13.45
CA GLY A 174 -2.57 13.31 13.08
C GLY A 174 -3.90 12.71 12.58
N LEU A 175 -4.01 11.38 12.48
CA LEU A 175 -5.30 10.73 12.19
C LEU A 175 -6.18 10.64 13.43
N PRO A 176 -7.51 10.75 13.28
CA PRO A 176 -8.42 10.42 14.37
C PRO A 176 -8.37 8.92 14.69
N HIS A 177 -8.79 8.53 15.90
CA HIS A 177 -8.83 7.11 16.28
C HIS A 177 -9.68 6.26 15.35
N ARG A 178 -10.68 6.87 14.69
CA ARG A 178 -11.54 6.24 13.68
C ARG A 178 -11.91 7.25 12.61
N PHE A 179 -12.05 6.75 11.39
CA PHE A 179 -12.55 7.54 10.27
C PHE A 179 -13.27 6.63 9.28
N SER A 180 -14.22 7.19 8.53
CA SER A 180 -14.96 6.45 7.50
C SER A 180 -14.32 6.64 6.13
N MET A 181 -14.40 5.60 5.31
CA MET A 181 -13.94 5.58 3.93
C MET A 181 -14.82 4.66 3.10
N THR A 182 -15.11 5.03 1.86
CA THR A 182 -15.71 4.11 0.88
C THR A 182 -14.61 3.62 -0.03
N ASP A 183 -14.47 2.28 -0.14
CA ASP A 183 -13.41 1.68 -0.95
C ASP A 183 -13.74 0.25 -1.37
N GLU A 184 -12.88 -0.36 -2.18
CA GLU A 184 -12.89 -1.80 -2.39
C GLU A 184 -12.18 -2.51 -1.24
N LEU A 185 -12.75 -3.62 -0.77
CA LEU A 185 -12.14 -4.48 0.23
C LEU A 185 -11.78 -5.85 -0.37
N TYR A 186 -10.68 -6.41 0.14
CA TYR A 186 -10.14 -7.71 -0.27
C TYR A 186 -10.17 -8.73 0.86
N LEU A 187 -10.63 -9.95 0.56
CA LEU A 187 -10.55 -11.11 1.44
C LEU A 187 -9.43 -12.03 0.96
N TYR A 188 -8.35 -12.14 1.72
CA TYR A 188 -7.17 -12.94 1.41
C TYR A 188 -6.38 -13.29 2.67
N GLU A 189 -5.35 -14.13 2.54
CA GLU A 189 -4.49 -14.49 3.65
C GLU A 189 -3.47 -13.38 3.96
N VAL A 190 -3.46 -12.91 5.21
CA VAL A 190 -2.49 -11.97 5.77
C VAL A 190 -1.61 -12.68 6.80
N ASP A 191 -0.31 -12.46 6.72
CA ASP A 191 0.69 -13.03 7.65
C ASP A 191 0.80 -12.16 8.93
N GLU A 192 -0.32 -12.07 9.69
CA GLU A 192 -0.41 -11.20 10.87
C GLU A 192 0.72 -11.35 11.88
N PRO A 193 1.28 -12.57 12.14
CA PRO A 193 2.38 -12.72 13.09
C PRO A 193 3.68 -12.00 12.68
N ASN A 194 3.86 -11.70 11.40
CA ASN A 194 5.08 -11.14 10.83
C ASN A 194 4.94 -9.70 10.32
N ILE A 195 3.86 -9.02 10.71
CA ILE A 195 3.58 -7.62 10.35
C ILE A 195 3.25 -6.79 11.61
N ARG A 196 3.36 -5.46 11.50
CA ARG A 196 2.89 -4.53 12.53
C ARG A 196 1.58 -3.90 12.09
N PRO A 197 0.44 -4.25 12.69
CA PRO A 197 -0.85 -3.69 12.35
C PRO A 197 -0.92 -2.17 12.56
N LEU A 198 -1.50 -1.45 11.60
CA LEU A 198 -1.76 -0.02 11.71
C LEU A 198 -3.26 0.28 11.73
N LEU A 199 -4.03 -0.37 10.84
CA LEU A 199 -5.42 -0.06 10.56
C LEU A 199 -6.27 -1.32 10.49
N ARG A 200 -7.47 -1.29 11.08
CA ARG A 200 -8.48 -2.34 10.95
C ARG A 200 -9.81 -1.76 10.48
N SER A 201 -10.48 -2.49 9.61
CA SER A 201 -11.86 -2.22 9.19
C SER A 201 -12.85 -2.82 10.18
N ASP A 202 -14.01 -2.19 10.35
CA ASP A 202 -15.16 -2.75 11.08
C ASP A 202 -15.99 -3.71 10.22
N PHE A 203 -15.71 -3.82 8.91
CA PHE A 203 -16.38 -4.73 8.00
C PHE A 203 -16.12 -6.21 8.37
N THR A 204 -17.05 -7.08 8.05
CA THR A 204 -16.96 -8.53 8.34
C THR A 204 -16.27 -9.27 7.21
N PHE A 205 -15.03 -9.73 7.43
CA PHE A 205 -14.21 -10.44 6.45
C PHE A 205 -14.52 -11.94 6.46
N GLN A 206 -15.70 -12.30 5.97
CA GLN A 206 -16.18 -13.66 5.78
C GLN A 206 -16.66 -13.86 4.35
N GLN A 207 -16.57 -15.08 3.84
CA GLN A 207 -16.81 -15.39 2.42
C GLN A 207 -18.17 -14.90 1.89
N GLU A 208 -19.23 -14.97 2.69
CA GLU A 208 -20.57 -14.53 2.32
C GLU A 208 -20.68 -13.03 2.02
N HIS A 209 -19.70 -12.25 2.44
CA HIS A 209 -19.64 -10.81 2.20
C HIS A 209 -18.73 -10.41 1.03
N PHE A 210 -18.08 -11.39 0.39
CA PHE A 210 -17.16 -11.16 -0.71
C PHE A 210 -17.52 -11.99 -1.93
N TYR A 211 -16.92 -11.69 -3.06
CA TYR A 211 -17.08 -12.34 -4.34
C TYR A 211 -15.77 -12.94 -4.80
N SER A 212 -15.84 -14.13 -5.43
CA SER A 212 -14.67 -14.85 -5.93
C SER A 212 -13.96 -14.09 -7.05
N ALA A 213 -12.66 -13.89 -6.92
CA ALA A 213 -11.83 -13.33 -8.00
C ALA A 213 -11.74 -14.28 -9.20
N ALA A 214 -11.66 -15.60 -8.97
CA ALA A 214 -11.64 -16.61 -10.03
C ALA A 214 -12.93 -16.61 -10.85
N ALA A 215 -14.09 -16.38 -10.21
CA ALA A 215 -15.35 -16.27 -10.92
C ALA A 215 -15.33 -15.18 -11.99
N VAL A 216 -14.67 -14.05 -11.69
CA VAL A 216 -14.52 -12.95 -12.63
C VAL A 216 -13.57 -13.32 -13.76
N VAL A 217 -12.33 -13.70 -13.42
CA VAL A 217 -11.25 -13.82 -14.41
C VAL A 217 -11.35 -15.08 -15.28
N GLU A 218 -11.96 -16.16 -14.78
CA GLU A 218 -12.13 -17.41 -15.53
C GLU A 218 -13.48 -17.51 -16.24
N ARG A 219 -14.54 -16.92 -15.67
CA ARG A 219 -15.91 -17.09 -16.13
C ARG A 219 -16.61 -15.79 -16.51
N GLY A 220 -16.03 -14.63 -16.26
CA GLY A 220 -16.64 -13.32 -16.49
C GLY A 220 -17.81 -13.01 -15.55
N LEU A 221 -17.93 -13.73 -14.41
CA LEU A 221 -19.03 -13.58 -13.49
C LEU A 221 -18.69 -12.60 -12.36
N MET A 222 -19.07 -11.34 -12.56
CA MET A 222 -18.97 -10.32 -11.52
C MET A 222 -19.93 -10.58 -10.37
N HIS A 223 -19.50 -10.20 -9.15
CA HIS A 223 -20.32 -10.29 -7.92
C HIS A 223 -20.89 -11.70 -7.66
N HIS A 224 -20.08 -12.72 -7.89
CA HIS A 224 -20.48 -14.12 -7.79
C HIS A 224 -19.65 -14.86 -6.74
N ASN A 225 -20.33 -15.62 -5.87
CA ASN A 225 -19.70 -16.44 -4.84
C ASN A 225 -20.38 -17.83 -4.65
N ASP A 226 -21.29 -18.24 -5.54
CA ASP A 226 -21.92 -19.54 -5.47
C ASP A 226 -20.91 -20.68 -5.62
N GLY A 227 -20.85 -21.56 -4.63
CA GLY A 227 -19.91 -22.67 -4.59
C GLY A 227 -18.46 -22.28 -4.27
N TRP A 228 -18.19 -20.98 -4.05
CA TRP A 228 -16.89 -20.50 -3.58
C TRP A 228 -16.78 -20.66 -2.06
N THR A 229 -15.62 -21.10 -1.60
CA THR A 229 -15.32 -21.23 -0.17
C THR A 229 -14.01 -20.53 0.14
N HIS A 230 -14.00 -19.76 1.20
CA HIS A 230 -12.81 -19.09 1.72
C HIS A 230 -12.87 -19.06 3.24
N SER A 231 -11.74 -19.25 3.90
CA SER A 231 -11.66 -19.06 5.35
C SER A 231 -11.91 -17.60 5.71
N SER A 232 -12.36 -17.34 6.95
CA SER A 232 -12.43 -15.96 7.46
C SER A 232 -11.07 -15.29 7.32
N GLY A 233 -11.05 -14.09 6.77
CA GLY A 233 -9.83 -13.31 6.54
C GLY A 233 -9.53 -12.31 7.65
N SER A 234 -8.37 -11.70 7.55
CA SER A 234 -7.99 -10.58 8.39
C SER A 234 -8.76 -9.33 7.99
N ASN A 235 -9.23 -8.56 8.96
CA ASN A 235 -9.80 -7.24 8.73
C ASN A 235 -8.75 -6.12 8.77
N LEU A 236 -7.46 -6.46 8.72
CA LEU A 236 -6.38 -5.50 8.57
C LEU A 236 -6.41 -4.87 7.18
N VAL A 237 -6.42 -3.55 7.14
CA VAL A 237 -6.44 -2.75 5.91
C VAL A 237 -5.20 -1.85 5.79
N GLY A 238 -4.25 -1.98 6.71
CA GLY A 238 -2.96 -1.29 6.66
C GLY A 238 -2.00 -1.83 7.71
N TRP A 239 -0.74 -2.00 7.31
CA TRP A 239 0.33 -2.48 8.18
C TRP A 239 1.71 -2.05 7.70
N THR A 240 2.69 -2.22 8.58
CA THR A 240 4.10 -2.11 8.23
C THR A 240 4.84 -3.39 8.52
N LYS A 241 5.99 -3.52 7.88
CA LYS A 241 6.91 -4.62 8.06
C LYS A 241 8.34 -4.14 7.83
N GLN A 242 9.28 -4.73 8.53
CA GLN A 242 10.69 -4.66 8.20
C GLN A 242 11.03 -5.87 7.34
N TYR A 243 11.64 -5.64 6.18
CA TYR A 243 12.18 -6.71 5.33
C TYR A 243 13.63 -6.38 4.96
N ASP A 244 14.57 -7.22 5.34
CA ASP A 244 16.00 -6.87 5.37
C ASP A 244 16.20 -5.50 6.06
N ASN A 245 16.80 -4.54 5.36
CA ASN A 245 17.02 -3.19 5.87
C ASN A 245 15.93 -2.20 5.44
N SER A 246 14.87 -2.66 4.76
CA SER A 246 13.84 -1.80 4.19
C SER A 246 12.59 -1.70 5.05
N ARG A 247 12.03 -0.50 5.11
CA ARG A 247 10.71 -0.22 5.65
C ARG A 247 9.67 -0.50 4.57
N ILE A 248 8.75 -1.40 4.86
CA ILE A 248 7.65 -1.78 3.97
C ILE A 248 6.34 -1.33 4.60
N CYS A 249 5.52 -0.61 3.85
CA CYS A 249 4.16 -0.25 4.20
C CYS A 249 3.20 -0.80 3.15
N TYR A 250 2.12 -1.43 3.58
CA TYR A 250 0.99 -1.78 2.72
C TYR A 250 -0.28 -1.08 3.22
N LEU A 251 -1.00 -0.45 2.29
CA LEU A 251 -2.31 0.14 2.51
C LEU A 251 -3.30 -0.47 1.51
N GLN A 252 -4.34 -1.15 2.01
CA GLN A 252 -5.34 -1.77 1.15
C GLN A 252 -6.21 -0.75 0.43
N GLY A 253 -6.40 0.43 1.00
CA GLY A 253 -7.19 1.50 0.40
C GLY A 253 -6.59 2.05 -0.89
N GLY A 254 -7.46 2.66 -1.73
CA GLY A 254 -7.05 3.38 -2.92
C GLY A 254 -7.49 2.75 -4.23
N ASP A 255 -8.69 2.13 -4.29
CA ASP A 255 -9.23 1.58 -5.54
C ASP A 255 -9.56 2.68 -6.56
N ASP A 256 -10.23 3.75 -6.12
CA ASP A 256 -10.74 4.74 -7.05
C ASP A 256 -10.73 6.19 -6.51
N SER A 257 -11.28 7.11 -7.31
CA SER A 257 -11.32 8.53 -6.99
C SER A 257 -12.04 8.88 -5.69
N GLU A 258 -13.01 8.09 -5.23
CA GLU A 258 -13.69 8.32 -3.96
C GLU A 258 -12.75 8.09 -2.78
N ALA A 259 -11.96 6.99 -2.84
CA ALA A 259 -10.92 6.71 -1.85
C ALA A 259 -9.80 7.76 -1.90
N TRP A 260 -9.32 8.15 -3.10
CA TRP A 260 -8.24 9.12 -3.26
C TRP A 260 -8.60 10.53 -2.81
N GLN A 261 -9.89 10.91 -2.83
CA GLN A 261 -10.37 12.20 -2.33
C GLN A 261 -10.57 12.21 -0.80
N ASN A 262 -10.50 11.06 -0.13
CA ASN A 262 -10.59 10.99 1.32
C ASN A 262 -9.39 11.66 1.97
N ALA A 263 -9.62 12.71 2.77
CA ALA A 263 -8.54 13.50 3.38
C ALA A 263 -7.66 12.68 4.34
N TYR A 264 -8.24 11.71 5.04
CA TYR A 264 -7.50 10.84 5.94
C TYR A 264 -6.66 9.82 5.18
N PHE A 265 -7.13 9.34 4.02
CA PHE A 265 -6.34 8.49 3.14
C PHE A 265 -5.14 9.25 2.57
N GLN A 266 -5.33 10.50 2.11
CA GLN A 266 -4.23 11.34 1.63
C GLN A 266 -3.20 11.60 2.73
N GLN A 267 -3.65 11.93 3.95
CA GLN A 267 -2.75 12.11 5.10
C GLN A 267 -2.00 10.81 5.43
N LEU A 268 -2.68 9.67 5.44
CA LEU A 268 -2.09 8.36 5.68
C LEU A 268 -1.01 8.03 4.65
N LEU A 269 -1.29 8.27 3.36
CA LEU A 269 -0.34 8.03 2.28
C LEU A 269 0.86 8.97 2.37
N ASN A 270 0.63 10.24 2.66
CA ASN A 270 1.69 11.23 2.87
C ASN A 270 2.64 10.81 4.00
N ASN A 271 2.07 10.41 5.15
CA ASN A 271 2.83 9.91 6.28
C ASN A 271 3.59 8.61 5.94
N ALA A 272 2.99 7.70 5.15
CA ALA A 272 3.62 6.46 4.74
C ALA A 272 4.85 6.71 3.84
N ILE A 273 4.75 7.65 2.90
CA ILE A 273 5.85 8.08 2.03
C ILE A 273 6.97 8.70 2.88
N ALA A 274 6.64 9.64 3.77
CA ALA A 274 7.61 10.28 4.66
C ALA A 274 8.32 9.25 5.56
N TRP A 275 7.58 8.31 6.15
CA TRP A 275 8.15 7.26 6.99
C TRP A 275 9.05 6.31 6.20
N ALA A 276 8.65 5.90 5.00
CA ALA A 276 9.45 5.03 4.14
C ALA A 276 10.73 5.74 3.67
N SER A 277 10.66 7.03 3.39
CA SER A 277 11.79 7.86 2.94
C SER A 277 12.84 8.12 4.01
N ALA A 278 12.47 8.05 5.29
CA ALA A 278 13.40 8.39 6.39
C ALA A 278 14.54 7.35 6.59
N GLY A 279 14.56 6.25 5.83
CA GLY A 279 15.56 5.19 5.97
C GLY A 279 15.46 4.45 7.31
N VAL A 280 16.30 3.45 7.51
CA VAL A 280 16.43 2.69 8.79
C VAL A 280 17.56 3.28 9.60
#